data_c16b12d07d9e9b22578c885a753035c9
#
_entry.id   c16b12d07d9e9b22578c885a753035c9
#
_cell.length_a   1.000
_cell.length_b   1.000
_cell.length_c   1.000
_cell.angle_alpha   90.00
_cell.angle_beta   90.00
_cell.angle_gamma   90.00
#
_symmetry.space_group_name_H-M   'P 1'
#
loop_
_entity.id
_entity.type
_entity.pdbx_description
1 polymer ?
#
loop_
_entity_poly.entity_id
_entity_poly.type
_entity_poly.pdbx_seq_one_letter_code
_entity_poly.pdbx_strand_id
1 'polypeptide(L)'
;MSELCEVYRGEGFAAFYKPKGIPTAPLKFSRDGKSLLEQVIARYPAVSSVRGYSDWEPGLLHRLDTATSGLVLIAFDNDAFERLSSFQDRDLMTKTYTARVLRKMPDASFPPLDEELLGALAGGIPVRRFAVESAFRAWGVGRQAVRPCSPTSRKGSSRVYRTIICRGPEADTAVCTITRGFRHQIRCHLAWIGFPIAGDGLYGGTDGPLELECTKITFPRTEITLSPTLTDN
;
A
#
# COMPACT_ATOMS: atom_id res chain seq x y z
N MET A 1 1.26 23.30 6.39
CA MET A 1 1.61 21.87 6.61
C MET A 1 0.43 21.27 7.35
N SER A 2 -0.15 20.18 6.84
CA SER A 2 -1.20 19.44 7.58
C SER A 2 -0.60 18.95 8.91
N GLU A 3 -1.34 19.12 9.99
CA GLU A 3 -0.93 18.67 11.32
C GLU A 3 -0.72 17.14 11.31
N LEU A 4 0.32 16.67 12.01
CA LEU A 4 0.59 15.24 12.16
C LEU A 4 -0.57 14.57 12.90
N CYS A 5 -1.30 13.69 12.22
CA CYS A 5 -2.48 13.01 12.75
C CYS A 5 -2.12 11.61 13.27
N GLU A 6 -2.12 11.45 14.60
CA GLU A 6 -2.00 10.15 15.25
C GLU A 6 -3.40 9.55 15.39
N VAL A 7 -3.61 8.37 14.78
CA VAL A 7 -4.91 7.67 14.73
C VAL A 7 -5.06 6.65 15.87
N TYR A 8 -3.95 6.05 16.28
CA TYR A 8 -3.95 5.01 17.30
C TYR A 8 -2.63 5.00 18.06
N ARG A 9 -2.70 4.76 19.38
CA ARG A 9 -1.54 4.55 20.25
C ARG A 9 -1.60 3.17 20.87
N GLY A 10 -0.58 2.35 20.62
CA GLY A 10 -0.34 1.06 21.27
C GLY A 10 0.88 1.08 22.17
N GLU A 11 1.22 -0.06 22.76
CA GLU A 11 2.42 -0.23 23.55
C GLU A 11 3.68 -0.24 22.69
N GLY A 12 4.46 0.83 22.79
CA GLY A 12 5.70 1.04 22.06
C GLY A 12 5.53 1.39 20.57
N PHE A 13 4.33 1.69 20.08
CA PHE A 13 4.09 2.07 18.69
C PHE A 13 2.88 2.99 18.51
N ALA A 14 2.76 3.62 17.35
CA ALA A 14 1.54 4.31 16.95
C ALA A 14 1.23 4.10 15.47
N ALA A 15 -0.03 4.32 15.11
CA ALA A 15 -0.47 4.49 13.73
C ALA A 15 -0.73 5.96 13.43
N PHE A 16 -0.17 6.43 12.33
CA PHE A 16 -0.34 7.80 11.85
C PHE A 16 -1.08 7.79 10.52
N TYR A 17 -1.91 8.81 10.30
CA TYR A 17 -2.47 9.07 9.00
C TYR A 17 -1.46 9.79 8.11
N LYS A 18 -1.16 9.22 6.96
CA LYS A 18 -0.34 9.84 5.91
C LYS A 18 -1.26 10.43 4.84
N PRO A 19 -1.30 11.74 4.63
CA PRO A 19 -2.04 12.31 3.51
C PRO A 19 -1.38 11.97 2.16
N LYS A 20 -2.14 12.16 1.07
CA LYS A 20 -1.63 12.10 -0.30
C LYS A 20 -0.56 13.18 -0.52
N GLY A 21 0.40 12.93 -1.40
CA GLY A 21 1.40 13.91 -1.83
C GLY A 21 2.65 14.00 -0.96
N ILE A 22 2.66 13.44 0.27
CA ILE A 22 3.89 13.38 1.08
C ILE A 22 4.51 11.98 1.08
N PRO A 23 5.84 11.86 1.05
CA PRO A 23 6.53 10.58 1.19
C PRO A 23 6.32 9.99 2.58
N THR A 24 6.34 8.65 2.71
CA THR A 24 6.34 7.99 4.03
C THR A 24 7.67 8.19 4.75
N ALA A 25 8.78 8.05 4.04
CA ALA A 25 10.14 8.25 4.55
C ALA A 25 10.89 9.26 3.68
N PRO A 26 12.00 9.83 4.17
CA PRO A 26 12.83 10.75 3.39
C PRO A 26 13.25 10.14 2.06
N LEU A 27 13.27 10.93 1.00
CA LEU A 27 13.90 10.54 -0.24
C LEU A 27 15.42 10.48 -0.01
N LYS A 28 16.10 9.51 -0.61
CA LYS A 28 17.50 9.12 -0.34
C LYS A 28 18.52 10.27 -0.29
N PHE A 29 18.18 11.42 -0.89
CA PHE A 29 19.05 12.59 -0.96
C PHE A 29 18.37 13.91 -0.50
N SER A 30 17.16 13.85 0.06
CA SER A 30 16.43 15.03 0.53
C SER A 30 15.90 14.76 1.94
N ARG A 31 16.47 15.45 2.92
CA ARG A 31 15.93 15.54 4.29
C ARG A 31 15.36 16.94 4.46
N ASP A 32 14.23 17.18 3.81
CA ASP A 32 13.58 18.51 3.83
C ASP A 32 12.46 18.63 4.86
N GLY A 33 12.33 17.65 5.76
CA GLY A 33 11.32 17.63 6.82
C GLY A 33 9.90 17.36 6.34
N LYS A 34 9.72 16.95 5.08
CA LYS A 34 8.40 16.84 4.46
C LYS A 34 7.80 15.43 4.52
N SER A 35 8.60 14.39 4.80
CA SER A 35 8.07 13.03 4.92
C SER A 35 7.29 12.85 6.23
N LEU A 36 6.37 11.88 6.25
CA LEU A 36 5.66 11.50 7.48
C LEU A 36 6.64 11.15 8.60
N LEU A 37 7.66 10.32 8.32
CA LEU A 37 8.63 9.88 9.31
C LEU A 37 9.41 11.04 9.93
N GLU A 38 9.83 12.03 9.13
CA GLU A 38 10.51 13.21 9.65
C GLU A 38 9.62 14.05 10.56
N GLN A 39 8.33 14.19 10.23
CA GLN A 39 7.35 14.86 11.10
C GLN A 39 7.13 14.08 12.41
N VAL A 40 7.08 12.74 12.35
CA VAL A 40 6.99 11.89 13.56
C VAL A 40 8.25 12.03 14.42
N ILE A 41 9.44 11.99 13.84
CA ILE A 41 10.71 12.18 14.58
C ILE A 41 10.77 13.57 15.22
N ALA A 42 10.32 14.61 14.54
CA ALA A 42 10.27 15.95 15.12
C ALA A 42 9.35 16.03 16.35
N ARG A 43 8.25 15.28 16.37
CA ARG A 43 7.31 15.20 17.50
C ARG A 43 7.75 14.20 18.57
N TYR A 44 8.40 13.11 18.17
CA TYR A 44 8.84 11.99 19.01
C TYR A 44 10.33 11.68 18.73
N PRO A 45 11.28 12.47 19.25
CA PRO A 45 12.71 12.34 18.91
C PRO A 45 13.32 10.96 19.18
N ALA A 46 12.79 10.21 20.16
CA ALA A 46 13.24 8.87 20.52
C ALA A 46 13.15 7.88 19.34
N VAL A 47 12.23 8.10 18.38
CA VAL A 47 12.07 7.26 17.19
C VAL A 47 13.36 7.21 16.37
N SER A 48 14.17 8.28 16.35
CA SER A 48 15.43 8.32 15.61
C SER A 48 16.46 7.26 16.02
N SER A 49 16.32 6.71 17.23
CA SER A 49 17.20 5.67 17.79
C SER A 49 16.64 4.25 17.64
N VAL A 50 15.42 4.11 17.11
CA VAL A 50 14.79 2.81 16.89
C VAL A 50 15.35 2.16 15.63
N ARG A 51 15.56 0.84 15.66
CA ARG A 51 15.92 0.05 14.46
C ARG A 51 14.89 0.24 13.36
N GLY A 52 15.32 0.12 12.11
CA GLY A 52 14.49 0.15 10.93
C GLY A 52 14.95 -0.90 9.91
N TYR A 53 14.21 -1.08 8.83
CA TYR A 53 14.66 -1.91 7.71
C TYR A 53 15.84 -1.28 6.95
N SER A 54 16.10 -0.01 7.19
CA SER A 54 17.28 0.72 6.72
C SER A 54 17.60 1.86 7.71
N ASP A 55 18.84 2.38 7.69
CA ASP A 55 19.33 3.40 8.62
C ASP A 55 18.57 4.73 8.52
N TRP A 56 17.89 4.98 7.40
CA TRP A 56 17.08 6.20 7.19
C TRP A 56 15.58 6.02 7.43
N GLU A 57 15.16 4.86 7.94
CA GLU A 57 13.75 4.50 8.21
C GLU A 57 13.56 4.00 9.66
N PRO A 58 14.09 4.73 10.68
CA PRO A 58 13.99 4.27 12.06
C PRO A 58 12.53 4.11 12.49
N GLY A 59 12.23 2.98 13.13
CA GLY A 59 10.91 2.63 13.64
C GLY A 59 9.82 2.35 12.59
N LEU A 60 10.08 2.58 11.31
CA LEU A 60 9.08 2.46 10.25
C LEU A 60 8.78 0.99 9.91
N LEU A 61 7.54 0.54 10.12
CA LEU A 61 7.13 -0.86 9.88
C LEU A 61 6.79 -1.14 8.41
N HIS A 62 6.28 -0.16 7.68
CA HIS A 62 5.94 -0.27 6.26
C HIS A 62 5.82 1.11 5.61
N ARG A 63 5.70 1.11 4.30
CA ARG A 63 5.58 2.35 3.51
C ARG A 63 4.32 2.35 2.66
N LEU A 64 3.79 3.55 2.44
CA LEU A 64 2.84 3.86 1.38
C LEU A 64 3.55 4.65 0.28
N ASP A 65 3.10 4.53 -0.95
CA ASP A 65 3.55 5.40 -2.05
C ASP A 65 3.22 6.86 -1.72
N THR A 66 3.96 7.81 -2.27
CA THR A 66 3.72 9.27 -2.05
C THR A 66 2.28 9.66 -2.36
N ALA A 67 1.70 9.11 -3.44
CA ALA A 67 0.33 9.39 -3.85
C ALA A 67 -0.75 8.65 -3.03
N THR A 68 -0.40 7.61 -2.27
CA THR A 68 -1.33 6.82 -1.45
C THR A 68 -1.51 7.46 -0.08
N SER A 69 -2.74 7.58 0.40
CA SER A 69 -3.06 8.01 1.76
C SER A 69 -3.30 6.82 2.70
N GLY A 70 -3.44 7.11 4.00
CA GLY A 70 -3.90 6.15 4.99
C GLY A 70 -2.90 5.82 6.09
N LEU A 71 -3.17 4.72 6.78
CA LEU A 71 -2.46 4.29 7.99
C LEU A 71 -1.01 3.88 7.72
N VAL A 72 -0.11 4.36 8.58
CA VAL A 72 1.30 3.95 8.65
C VAL A 72 1.66 3.65 10.09
N LEU A 73 2.28 2.49 10.35
CA LEU A 73 2.76 2.08 11.68
C LEU A 73 4.22 2.51 11.88
N ILE A 74 4.48 3.11 13.04
CA ILE A 74 5.82 3.51 13.49
C ILE A 74 6.03 3.01 14.92
N ALA A 75 7.10 2.27 15.15
CA ALA A 75 7.55 1.84 16.47
C ALA A 75 8.34 2.95 17.17
N PHE A 76 8.20 3.04 18.49
CA PHE A 76 8.87 4.02 19.34
C PHE A 76 10.01 3.42 20.15
N ASP A 77 10.12 2.09 20.15
CA ASP A 77 11.20 1.33 20.76
C ASP A 77 11.53 0.08 19.93
N ASN A 78 12.66 -0.53 20.21
CA ASN A 78 13.14 -1.71 19.49
C ASN A 78 12.30 -2.96 19.76
N ASP A 79 11.73 -3.11 20.95
CA ASP A 79 10.91 -4.27 21.30
C ASP A 79 9.62 -4.29 20.50
N ALA A 80 8.97 -3.13 20.36
CA ALA A 80 7.81 -2.97 19.49
C ALA A 80 8.16 -3.17 18.02
N PHE A 81 9.31 -2.65 17.54
CA PHE A 81 9.76 -2.86 16.18
C PHE A 81 9.97 -4.36 15.89
N GLU A 82 10.69 -5.07 16.74
CA GLU A 82 10.97 -6.51 16.59
C GLU A 82 9.66 -7.34 16.65
N ARG A 83 8.77 -7.03 17.58
CA ARG A 83 7.47 -7.68 17.70
C ARG A 83 6.61 -7.49 16.44
N LEU A 84 6.45 -6.27 15.99
CA LEU A 84 5.60 -5.95 14.83
C LEU A 84 6.22 -6.41 13.50
N SER A 85 7.53 -6.33 13.33
CA SER A 85 8.22 -6.88 12.16
C SER A 85 8.10 -8.40 12.10
N SER A 86 8.19 -9.09 13.23
CA SER A 86 7.93 -10.54 13.33
C SER A 86 6.53 -10.91 12.84
N PHE A 87 5.49 -10.10 13.13
CA PHE A 87 4.14 -10.35 12.58
C PHE A 87 4.10 -10.21 11.06
N GLN A 88 4.83 -9.26 10.49
CA GLN A 88 4.94 -9.13 9.02
C GLN A 88 5.68 -10.33 8.40
N ASP A 89 6.78 -10.77 9.00
CA ASP A 89 7.58 -11.89 8.50
C ASP A 89 6.83 -13.21 8.52
N ARG A 90 5.89 -13.35 9.44
CA ARG A 90 5.02 -14.53 9.58
C ARG A 90 3.68 -14.40 8.88
N ASP A 91 3.47 -13.36 8.05
CA ASP A 91 2.22 -13.04 7.35
C ASP A 91 0.99 -12.86 8.29
N LEU A 92 1.24 -12.49 9.56
CA LEU A 92 0.21 -12.25 10.57
C LEU A 92 -0.27 -10.79 10.61
N MET A 93 0.34 -9.89 9.84
CA MET A 93 -0.10 -8.52 9.69
C MET A 93 -0.77 -8.33 8.33
N THR A 94 -2.01 -7.87 8.32
CA THR A 94 -2.73 -7.53 7.10
C THR A 94 -2.94 -6.03 6.99
N LYS A 95 -2.86 -5.52 5.77
CA LYS A 95 -3.19 -4.13 5.43
C LYS A 95 -4.34 -4.15 4.42
N THR A 96 -5.42 -3.47 4.76
CA THR A 96 -6.60 -3.35 3.90
C THR A 96 -6.68 -1.95 3.33
N TYR A 97 -6.93 -1.90 2.05
CA TYR A 97 -7.03 -0.67 1.27
C TYR A 97 -8.40 -0.57 0.62
N THR A 98 -8.91 0.64 0.53
CA THR A 98 -10.04 0.97 -0.32
C THR A 98 -9.54 1.74 -1.53
N ALA A 99 -10.02 1.37 -2.71
CA ALA A 99 -9.68 2.01 -3.97
C ALA A 99 -10.94 2.34 -4.75
N ARG A 100 -11.03 3.54 -5.32
CA ARG A 100 -12.03 3.83 -6.34
C ARG A 100 -11.49 3.41 -7.68
N VAL A 101 -12.25 2.63 -8.44
CA VAL A 101 -11.77 1.98 -9.65
C VAL A 101 -12.62 2.34 -10.87
N LEU A 102 -11.98 2.30 -12.02
CA LEU A 102 -12.61 2.45 -13.34
C LEU A 102 -12.68 1.08 -13.98
N ARG A 103 -13.57 0.88 -14.94
CA ARG A 103 -13.58 -0.32 -15.79
C ARG A 103 -12.94 0.01 -17.13
N LYS A 104 -11.82 -0.63 -17.44
CA LYS A 104 -11.09 -0.44 -18.71
C LYS A 104 -10.48 -1.78 -19.17
N MET A 105 -10.27 -1.91 -20.48
CA MET A 105 -9.45 -3.01 -21.00
C MET A 105 -8.00 -2.86 -20.48
N PRO A 106 -7.39 -3.95 -19.99
CA PRO A 106 -5.99 -3.94 -19.61
C PRO A 106 -5.09 -3.51 -20.78
N ASP A 107 -4.04 -2.77 -20.47
CA ASP A 107 -3.00 -2.40 -21.45
C ASP A 107 -2.31 -3.67 -21.99
N ALA A 108 -2.00 -3.70 -23.28
CA ALA A 108 -1.37 -4.84 -23.95
C ALA A 108 0.03 -5.21 -23.40
N SER A 109 0.65 -4.35 -22.59
CA SER A 109 1.90 -4.66 -21.88
C SER A 109 1.74 -5.58 -20.68
N PHE A 110 0.49 -5.83 -20.22
CA PHE A 110 0.22 -6.82 -19.19
C PHE A 110 0.21 -8.24 -19.76
N PRO A 111 0.62 -9.25 -18.98
CA PRO A 111 0.42 -10.64 -19.36
C PRO A 111 -1.07 -10.95 -19.54
N PRO A 112 -1.44 -11.90 -20.41
CA PRO A 112 -2.83 -12.35 -20.51
C PRO A 112 -3.31 -12.90 -19.16
N LEU A 113 -4.59 -12.64 -18.85
CA LEU A 113 -5.27 -13.27 -17.71
C LEU A 113 -5.79 -14.66 -18.15
N ASP A 114 -5.94 -15.57 -17.21
CA ASP A 114 -6.60 -16.84 -17.45
C ASP A 114 -8.11 -16.62 -17.72
N GLU A 115 -8.71 -17.59 -18.44
CA GLU A 115 -10.12 -17.51 -18.85
C GLU A 115 -11.08 -17.53 -17.66
N GLU A 116 -10.75 -18.27 -16.60
CA GLU A 116 -11.58 -18.37 -15.40
C GLU A 116 -11.67 -17.00 -14.70
N LEU A 117 -10.54 -16.33 -14.54
CA LEU A 117 -10.50 -14.99 -13.95
C LEU A 117 -11.20 -13.96 -14.83
N LEU A 118 -11.03 -14.01 -16.15
CA LEU A 118 -11.76 -13.16 -17.10
C LEU A 118 -13.26 -13.35 -16.98
N GLY A 119 -13.74 -14.61 -16.91
CA GLY A 119 -15.14 -14.94 -16.71
C GLY A 119 -15.69 -14.40 -15.39
N ALA A 120 -14.93 -14.56 -14.29
CA ALA A 120 -15.32 -14.05 -12.98
C ALA A 120 -15.43 -12.52 -12.92
N LEU A 121 -14.66 -11.80 -13.75
CA LEU A 121 -14.62 -10.33 -13.81
C LEU A 121 -15.58 -9.73 -14.85
N ALA A 122 -16.24 -10.53 -15.66
CA ALA A 122 -17.12 -10.05 -16.74
C ALA A 122 -18.24 -9.12 -16.24
N GLY A 123 -18.79 -9.39 -15.03
CA GLY A 123 -19.80 -8.56 -14.36
C GLY A 123 -19.24 -7.42 -13.48
N GLY A 124 -17.92 -7.22 -13.46
CA GLY A 124 -17.25 -6.28 -12.54
C GLY A 124 -16.51 -7.01 -11.43
N ILE A 125 -15.97 -6.27 -10.46
CA ILE A 125 -15.33 -6.87 -9.28
C ILE A 125 -16.40 -7.61 -8.46
N PRO A 126 -16.23 -8.93 -8.21
CA PRO A 126 -17.22 -9.70 -7.45
C PRO A 126 -17.23 -9.33 -5.96
N VAL A 127 -18.36 -9.53 -5.29
CA VAL A 127 -18.49 -9.39 -3.82
C VAL A 127 -17.66 -10.46 -3.11
N ARG A 128 -17.62 -11.68 -3.68
CA ARG A 128 -16.77 -12.75 -3.16
C ARG A 128 -15.30 -12.41 -3.33
N ARG A 129 -14.51 -12.64 -2.30
CA ARG A 129 -13.05 -12.44 -2.31
C ARG A 129 -12.38 -13.38 -3.30
N PHE A 130 -11.47 -12.84 -4.09
CA PHE A 130 -10.58 -13.61 -4.97
C PHE A 130 -9.14 -13.09 -4.85
N ALA A 131 -8.18 -13.89 -5.29
CA ALA A 131 -6.77 -13.54 -5.22
C ALA A 131 -6.24 -13.18 -6.61
N VAL A 132 -5.38 -12.14 -6.65
CA VAL A 132 -4.50 -11.85 -7.79
C VAL A 132 -3.07 -12.01 -7.31
N GLU A 133 -2.29 -12.83 -8.01
CA GLU A 133 -0.94 -13.20 -7.60
C GLU A 133 0.04 -12.99 -8.74
N SER A 134 1.19 -12.39 -8.45
CA SER A 134 2.32 -12.31 -9.40
C SER A 134 3.63 -12.01 -8.70
N ALA A 135 4.73 -12.30 -9.35
CA ALA A 135 5.97 -11.59 -9.14
C ALA A 135 5.91 -10.25 -9.90
N PHE A 136 6.84 -9.34 -9.61
CA PHE A 136 6.88 -8.04 -10.25
C PHE A 136 8.23 -7.74 -10.87
N ARG A 137 8.22 -7.05 -12.01
CA ARG A 137 9.42 -6.47 -12.63
C ARG A 137 9.25 -4.97 -12.82
N ALA A 138 10.35 -4.22 -12.76
CA ALA A 138 10.34 -2.80 -13.11
C ALA A 138 9.96 -2.60 -14.57
N TRP A 139 9.19 -1.53 -14.85
CA TRP A 139 8.62 -1.23 -16.17
C TRP A 139 8.60 0.27 -16.46
N GLY A 140 8.59 0.62 -17.76
CA GLY A 140 8.49 1.99 -18.25
C GLY A 140 9.80 2.77 -18.18
N VAL A 141 9.76 3.99 -18.72
CA VAL A 141 10.88 4.94 -18.72
C VAL A 141 11.26 5.26 -17.26
N GLY A 142 12.55 5.23 -16.95
CA GLY A 142 13.02 5.48 -15.58
C GLY A 142 12.59 4.43 -14.56
N ARG A 143 12.03 3.29 -14.98
CA ARG A 143 11.54 2.21 -14.11
C ARG A 143 10.47 2.70 -13.11
N GLN A 144 9.66 3.65 -13.48
CA GLN A 144 8.66 4.27 -12.60
C GLN A 144 7.51 3.33 -12.24
N ALA A 145 7.11 2.46 -13.17
CA ALA A 145 6.05 1.47 -12.98
C ALA A 145 6.60 0.07 -12.66
N VAL A 146 5.68 -0.86 -12.39
CA VAL A 146 5.95 -2.30 -12.34
C VAL A 146 4.95 -3.04 -13.22
N ARG A 147 5.29 -4.28 -13.59
CA ARG A 147 4.39 -5.20 -14.32
C ARG A 147 4.47 -6.59 -13.70
N PRO A 148 3.36 -7.33 -13.73
CA PRO A 148 3.36 -8.73 -13.32
C PRO A 148 4.32 -9.55 -14.19
N CYS A 149 4.93 -10.54 -13.60
CA CYS A 149 5.78 -11.48 -14.31
C CYS A 149 5.80 -12.83 -13.58
N SER A 150 6.33 -13.87 -14.23
CA SER A 150 6.62 -15.13 -13.57
C SER A 150 7.71 -14.94 -12.50
N PRO A 151 7.65 -15.64 -11.36
CA PRO A 151 8.72 -15.66 -10.37
C PRO A 151 10.04 -16.21 -10.90
N THR A 152 10.01 -16.98 -12.01
CA THR A 152 11.19 -17.48 -12.73
C THR A 152 11.79 -16.48 -13.70
N SER A 153 11.18 -15.30 -13.85
CA SER A 153 11.68 -14.23 -14.73
C SER A 153 13.01 -13.67 -14.20
N ARG A 154 14.07 -13.70 -15.03
CA ARG A 154 15.40 -13.16 -14.68
C ARG A 154 15.41 -11.68 -14.28
N LYS A 155 14.39 -10.91 -14.69
CA LYS A 155 14.27 -9.47 -14.44
C LYS A 155 13.22 -9.13 -13.38
N GLY A 156 12.60 -10.14 -12.75
CA GLY A 156 11.53 -9.99 -11.76
C GLY A 156 12.00 -10.24 -10.33
N SER A 157 11.10 -9.99 -9.38
CA SER A 157 11.27 -10.49 -8.01
C SER A 157 11.11 -12.01 -8.00
N SER A 158 11.88 -12.69 -7.17
CA SER A 158 11.74 -14.16 -6.98
C SER A 158 10.51 -14.51 -6.12
N ARG A 159 9.94 -13.54 -5.43
CA ARG A 159 8.76 -13.72 -4.55
C ARG A 159 7.48 -13.40 -5.30
N VAL A 160 6.46 -14.23 -5.09
CA VAL A 160 5.07 -13.96 -5.47
C VAL A 160 4.42 -13.10 -4.39
N TYR A 161 3.70 -12.08 -4.83
CA TYR A 161 2.91 -11.18 -3.99
C TYR A 161 1.43 -11.37 -4.29
N ARG A 162 0.65 -11.47 -3.24
CA ARG A 162 -0.78 -11.75 -3.28
C ARG A 162 -1.58 -10.53 -2.87
N THR A 163 -2.60 -10.18 -3.65
CA THR A 163 -3.63 -9.20 -3.30
C THR A 163 -4.98 -9.92 -3.28
N ILE A 164 -5.66 -9.90 -2.16
CA ILE A 164 -7.04 -10.38 -2.04
C ILE A 164 -7.95 -9.20 -2.36
N ILE A 165 -8.87 -9.38 -3.30
CA ILE A 165 -9.74 -8.32 -3.81
C ILE A 165 -11.20 -8.75 -3.67
N CYS A 166 -12.05 -7.80 -3.31
CA CYS A 166 -13.50 -7.92 -3.45
C CYS A 166 -14.11 -6.54 -3.73
N ARG A 167 -15.36 -6.51 -4.18
CA ARG A 167 -16.11 -5.27 -4.35
C ARG A 167 -16.30 -4.58 -2.99
N GLY A 168 -16.12 -3.27 -2.97
CA GLY A 168 -16.41 -2.43 -1.82
C GLY A 168 -17.90 -2.11 -1.67
N PRO A 169 -18.26 -1.21 -0.74
CA PRO A 169 -19.65 -0.81 -0.51
C PRO A 169 -20.30 -0.18 -1.74
N GLU A 170 -19.58 0.61 -2.49
CA GLU A 170 -20.05 1.26 -3.71
C GLU A 170 -19.65 0.42 -4.95
N ALA A 171 -20.40 0.57 -6.03
CA ALA A 171 -20.20 -0.24 -7.24
C ALA A 171 -18.84 -0.02 -7.93
N ASP A 172 -18.27 1.17 -7.77
CA ASP A 172 -16.98 1.60 -8.31
C ASP A 172 -15.84 1.52 -7.30
N THR A 173 -16.03 0.82 -6.16
CA THR A 173 -15.01 0.63 -5.15
C THR A 173 -14.52 -0.81 -5.07
N ALA A 174 -13.22 -0.97 -4.78
CA ALA A 174 -12.57 -2.23 -4.50
C ALA A 174 -11.95 -2.20 -3.11
N VAL A 175 -12.11 -3.29 -2.36
CA VAL A 175 -11.38 -3.54 -1.12
C VAL A 175 -10.26 -4.53 -1.41
N CYS A 176 -9.01 -4.11 -1.12
CA CYS A 176 -7.80 -4.87 -1.38
C CYS A 176 -7.09 -5.18 -0.07
N THR A 177 -6.75 -6.44 0.19
CA THR A 177 -6.01 -6.85 1.39
C THR A 177 -4.70 -7.51 1.00
N ILE A 178 -3.61 -7.10 1.64
CA ILE A 178 -2.26 -7.67 1.46
C ILE A 178 -1.62 -7.97 2.82
N THR A 179 -0.80 -9.01 2.90
CA THR A 179 0.11 -9.26 4.04
C THR A 179 1.48 -8.64 3.78
N ARG A 180 2.03 -8.87 2.61
CA ARG A 180 3.30 -8.31 2.16
C ARG A 180 3.08 -7.30 1.04
N GLY A 181 3.82 -6.20 1.07
CA GLY A 181 3.75 -5.15 0.07
C GLY A 181 4.94 -5.17 -0.89
N PHE A 182 4.66 -4.97 -2.16
CA PHE A 182 5.62 -4.60 -3.19
C PHE A 182 5.26 -3.21 -3.73
N ARG A 183 6.26 -2.48 -4.24
CA ARG A 183 6.03 -1.16 -4.82
C ARG A 183 4.90 -1.21 -5.86
N HIS A 184 3.89 -0.36 -5.72
CA HIS A 184 2.73 -0.25 -6.60
C HIS A 184 1.90 -1.56 -6.76
N GLN A 185 2.01 -2.52 -5.86
CA GLN A 185 1.36 -3.84 -5.99
C GLN A 185 -0.13 -3.75 -6.31
N ILE A 186 -0.90 -3.06 -5.46
CA ILE A 186 -2.37 -2.96 -5.62
C ILE A 186 -2.71 -2.22 -6.90
N ARG A 187 -2.04 -1.12 -7.19
CA ARG A 187 -2.20 -0.31 -8.41
C ARG A 187 -2.00 -1.16 -9.66
N CYS A 188 -0.92 -1.92 -9.68
CA CYS A 188 -0.57 -2.80 -10.79
C CYS A 188 -1.55 -3.98 -10.94
N HIS A 189 -1.92 -4.66 -9.85
CA HIS A 189 -2.87 -5.77 -9.88
C HIS A 189 -4.26 -5.34 -10.33
N LEU A 190 -4.79 -4.22 -9.81
CA LEU A 190 -6.09 -3.70 -10.23
C LEU A 190 -6.08 -3.30 -11.71
N ALA A 191 -5.04 -2.61 -12.19
CA ALA A 191 -4.92 -2.27 -13.61
C ALA A 191 -4.80 -3.51 -14.51
N TRP A 192 -4.06 -4.53 -14.06
CA TRP A 192 -3.90 -5.79 -14.78
C TRP A 192 -5.22 -6.52 -14.99
N ILE A 193 -6.09 -6.54 -13.99
CA ILE A 193 -7.40 -7.18 -14.09
C ILE A 193 -8.50 -6.29 -14.72
N GLY A 194 -8.13 -5.12 -15.27
CA GLY A 194 -9.06 -4.22 -15.96
C GLY A 194 -9.82 -3.24 -15.09
N PHE A 195 -9.34 -3.01 -13.85
CA PHE A 195 -9.93 -2.07 -12.90
C PHE A 195 -8.90 -1.06 -12.38
N PRO A 196 -8.27 -0.23 -13.26
CA PRO A 196 -7.31 0.79 -12.82
C PRO A 196 -7.95 1.76 -11.83
N ILE A 197 -7.14 2.25 -10.89
CA ILE A 197 -7.60 3.16 -9.83
C ILE A 197 -7.83 4.56 -10.43
N ALA A 198 -8.88 5.25 -10.01
CA ALA A 198 -9.13 6.64 -10.34
C ALA A 198 -7.95 7.51 -9.86
N GLY A 199 -7.52 8.48 -10.67
CA GLY A 199 -6.35 9.31 -10.40
C GLY A 199 -4.99 8.62 -10.62
N ASP A 200 -4.95 7.39 -11.16
CA ASP A 200 -3.72 6.66 -11.42
C ASP A 200 -3.29 6.73 -12.90
N GLY A 201 -2.82 7.89 -13.34
CA GLY A 201 -2.35 8.05 -14.72
C GLY A 201 -1.21 7.10 -15.13
N LEU A 202 -0.43 6.58 -14.15
CA LEU A 202 0.67 5.64 -14.42
C LEU A 202 0.17 4.24 -14.83
N TYR A 203 -1.02 3.85 -14.40
CA TYR A 203 -1.62 2.53 -14.62
C TYR A 203 -2.93 2.58 -15.41
N GLY A 204 -3.20 3.67 -16.13
CA GLY A 204 -4.35 3.78 -17.01
C GLY A 204 -5.63 4.30 -16.34
N GLY A 205 -5.51 4.86 -15.14
CA GLY A 205 -6.57 5.62 -14.48
C GLY A 205 -6.85 6.96 -15.16
N THR A 206 -7.57 7.82 -14.47
CA THR A 206 -7.81 9.21 -14.86
C THR A 206 -6.69 10.13 -14.36
N ASP A 207 -6.68 11.38 -14.80
CA ASP A 207 -5.92 12.42 -14.15
C ASP A 207 -6.55 12.77 -12.78
N GLY A 208 -5.73 13.33 -11.89
CA GLY A 208 -6.15 13.75 -10.57
C GLY A 208 -5.43 13.02 -9.42
N PRO A 209 -5.87 13.23 -8.19
CA PRO A 209 -5.29 12.56 -7.02
C PRO A 209 -5.63 11.06 -7.01
N LEU A 210 -4.64 10.22 -6.73
CA LEU A 210 -4.81 8.77 -6.61
C LEU A 210 -5.87 8.41 -5.55
N GLU A 211 -6.91 7.69 -5.92
CA GLU A 211 -7.96 7.25 -5.00
C GLU A 211 -7.67 5.86 -4.43
N LEU A 212 -6.59 5.78 -3.66
CA LEU A 212 -6.15 4.58 -2.93
C LEU A 212 -5.78 4.97 -1.50
N GLU A 213 -6.39 4.31 -0.54
CA GLU A 213 -6.17 4.58 0.88
C GLU A 213 -6.00 3.31 1.70
N CYS A 214 -4.99 3.27 2.58
CA CYS A 214 -4.83 2.22 3.58
C CYS A 214 -5.77 2.49 4.76
N THR A 215 -6.92 1.82 4.77
CA THR A 215 -8.01 2.10 5.73
C THR A 215 -7.96 1.26 6.98
N LYS A 216 -7.27 0.09 6.94
CA LYS A 216 -7.21 -0.81 8.10
C LYS A 216 -5.88 -1.57 8.14
N ILE A 217 -5.36 -1.75 9.36
CA ILE A 217 -4.23 -2.64 9.66
C ILE A 217 -4.66 -3.57 10.79
N THR A 218 -4.46 -4.88 10.60
CA THR A 218 -4.81 -5.91 11.58
C THR A 218 -3.59 -6.80 11.83
N PHE A 219 -3.32 -7.11 13.10
CA PHE A 219 -2.31 -8.06 13.55
C PHE A 219 -2.77 -8.69 14.88
N PRO A 220 -2.10 -9.73 15.45
CA PRO A 220 -2.60 -10.43 16.63
C PRO A 220 -3.06 -9.50 17.75
N ARG A 221 -4.34 -9.64 18.14
CA ARG A 221 -5.04 -8.88 19.19
C ARG A 221 -5.22 -7.38 18.90
N THR A 222 -4.94 -6.90 17.70
CA THR A 222 -5.06 -5.48 17.35
C THR A 222 -5.67 -5.30 15.97
N GLU A 223 -6.68 -4.45 15.90
CA GLU A 223 -7.25 -3.93 14.66
C GLU A 223 -7.29 -2.40 14.75
N ILE A 224 -6.73 -1.73 13.77
CA ILE A 224 -6.69 -0.27 13.64
C ILE A 224 -7.44 0.09 12.37
N THR A 225 -8.48 0.89 12.49
CA THR A 225 -9.31 1.32 11.36
C THR A 225 -9.40 2.84 11.34
N LEU A 226 -9.33 3.44 10.14
CA LEU A 226 -9.62 4.85 9.96
C LEU A 226 -11.10 5.11 10.21
N SER A 227 -11.40 6.13 11.00
CA SER A 227 -12.76 6.64 11.12
C SER A 227 -13.11 7.49 9.89
N PRO A 228 -14.34 7.42 9.35
CA PRO A 228 -14.75 8.18 8.16
C PRO A 228 -14.54 9.70 8.27
N THR A 229 -14.56 10.24 9.50
CA THR A 229 -14.41 11.68 9.79
C THR A 229 -13.00 12.24 9.53
N LEU A 230 -11.99 11.42 9.27
CA LEU A 230 -10.61 11.87 9.00
C LEU A 230 -10.31 12.08 7.51
N THR A 231 -11.23 11.68 6.63
CA THR A 231 -11.01 11.68 5.17
C THR A 231 -11.60 12.91 4.46
N ASP A 232 -12.36 13.75 5.16
CA ASP A 232 -13.12 14.88 4.58
C ASP A 232 -12.48 16.27 4.80
N ASN A 233 -11.19 16.35 5.13
CA ASN A 233 -10.45 17.63 5.28
C ASN A 233 -9.34 17.80 4.24
#